data_ba4477684fe1ca6f9f65e667d822e884
#
_entry.id   ba4477684fe1ca6f9f65e667d822e884
#
_cell.length_a   1.000
_cell.length_b   1.000
_cell.length_c   1.000
_cell.angle_alpha   90.00
_cell.angle_beta   90.00
_cell.angle_gamma   90.00
#
_symmetry.space_group_name_H-M   'P 1'
#
loop_
_entity.id
_entity.type
_entity.pdbx_description
1 polymer ?
#
loop_
_entity_poly.entity_id
_entity_poly.type
_entity_poly.pdbx_seq_one_letter_code
_entity_poly.pdbx_strand_id
1 'polypeptide(L)'
;MMKKKITKEYLETAVKLITGPRANDYGDKVINHGNIAKLWSAYLDVPLTGHDVAICMTLLKIARAKFGDPKPDTYIDASAYMSIAGECKEREGKE
;
A
#
# COMPACT_ATOMS: atom_id res chain seq x y z
N MET A 1 4.22 -22.13 22.58
CA MET A 1 5.16 -21.17 21.99
C MET A 1 4.63 -20.68 20.64
N MET A 2 4.53 -19.37 20.49
CA MET A 2 4.03 -18.83 19.23
C MET A 2 5.08 -18.96 18.14
N LYS A 3 4.63 -19.46 16.98
CA LYS A 3 5.49 -19.59 15.81
C LYS A 3 5.86 -18.21 15.28
N LYS A 4 7.14 -17.96 15.10
CA LYS A 4 7.61 -16.70 14.51
C LYS A 4 7.47 -16.74 13.00
N LYS A 5 7.01 -15.63 12.40
CA LYS A 5 6.91 -15.50 10.95
C LYS A 5 8.28 -15.26 10.35
N ILE A 6 8.52 -15.88 9.21
CA ILE A 6 9.72 -15.62 8.41
C ILE A 6 9.39 -14.66 7.28
N THR A 7 10.41 -14.08 6.67
CA THR A 7 10.27 -13.09 5.59
C THR A 7 9.30 -13.52 4.49
N LYS A 8 9.40 -14.75 4.05
CA LYS A 8 8.55 -15.31 3.00
C LYS A 8 7.06 -15.21 3.37
N GLU A 9 6.73 -15.51 4.62
CA GLU A 9 5.34 -15.50 5.09
C GLU A 9 4.74 -14.09 5.05
N TYR A 10 5.52 -13.06 5.37
CA TYR A 10 5.07 -11.67 5.25
C TYR A 10 4.68 -11.33 3.82
N LEU A 11 5.53 -11.69 2.88
CA LEU A 11 5.28 -11.42 1.46
C LEU A 11 4.10 -12.21 0.93
N GLU A 12 3.98 -13.49 1.32
CA GLU A 12 2.85 -14.32 0.89
C GLU A 12 1.53 -13.78 1.43
N THR A 13 1.50 -13.30 2.66
CA THR A 13 0.29 -12.71 3.24
C THR A 13 -0.06 -11.41 2.50
N ALA A 14 0.95 -10.60 2.15
CA ALA A 14 0.72 -9.38 1.38
C ALA A 14 0.08 -9.71 0.02
N VAL A 15 0.55 -10.75 -0.66
CA VAL A 15 -0.04 -11.20 -1.93
C VAL A 15 -1.51 -11.56 -1.73
N LYS A 16 -1.83 -12.32 -0.67
CA LYS A 16 -3.21 -12.71 -0.39
C LYS A 16 -4.14 -11.52 -0.16
N LEU A 17 -3.63 -10.47 0.51
CA LEU A 17 -4.42 -9.27 0.77
C LEU A 17 -4.80 -8.54 -0.52
N ILE A 18 -3.87 -8.42 -1.45
CA ILE A 18 -4.11 -7.67 -2.69
C ILE A 18 -4.81 -8.49 -3.77
N THR A 19 -4.88 -9.81 -3.62
CA THR A 19 -5.50 -10.70 -4.59
C THR A 19 -6.73 -11.44 -4.07
N GLY A 20 -7.07 -11.27 -2.79
CA GLY A 20 -8.18 -11.97 -2.15
C GLY A 20 -9.53 -11.31 -2.40
N PRO A 21 -10.59 -11.75 -1.70
CA PRO A 21 -11.94 -11.23 -1.88
C PRO A 21 -12.07 -9.73 -1.73
N ARG A 22 -11.27 -9.10 -0.86
CA ARG A 22 -11.28 -7.65 -0.68
C ARG A 22 -10.85 -6.91 -1.94
N ALA A 23 -9.95 -7.51 -2.73
CA ALA A 23 -9.51 -6.91 -3.99
C ALA A 23 -10.68 -6.78 -4.97
N ASN A 24 -11.57 -7.77 -4.97
CA ASN A 24 -12.76 -7.76 -5.83
C ASN A 24 -13.73 -6.65 -5.43
N ASP A 25 -13.84 -6.36 -4.13
CA ASP A 25 -14.73 -5.31 -3.61
C ASP A 25 -14.25 -3.90 -3.95
N TYR A 26 -12.93 -3.69 -3.93
CA TYR A 26 -12.34 -2.36 -4.14
C TYR A 26 -11.85 -2.12 -5.58
N GLY A 27 -11.83 -3.16 -6.40
CA GLY A 27 -11.42 -3.05 -7.79
C GLY A 27 -9.91 -2.89 -7.97
N ASP A 28 -9.53 -2.25 -9.06
CA ASP A 28 -8.12 -2.07 -9.43
C ASP A 28 -7.41 -1.12 -8.47
N LYS A 29 -6.29 -1.58 -7.92
CA LYS A 29 -5.51 -0.82 -6.92
C LYS A 29 -4.97 0.49 -7.48
N VAL A 30 -4.51 0.47 -8.74
CA VAL A 30 -3.95 1.67 -9.38
C VAL A 30 -5.05 2.72 -9.60
N ILE A 31 -6.21 2.30 -10.08
CA ILE A 31 -7.34 3.21 -10.28
C ILE A 31 -7.81 3.78 -8.94
N ASN A 32 -7.92 2.94 -7.92
CA ASN A 32 -8.33 3.39 -6.59
C ASN A 32 -7.36 4.42 -6.01
N HIS A 33 -6.06 4.17 -6.11
CA HIS A 33 -5.04 5.12 -5.63
C HIS A 33 -5.06 6.42 -6.45
N GLY A 34 -5.35 6.33 -7.74
CA GLY A 34 -5.54 7.51 -8.58
C GLY A 34 -6.72 8.36 -8.12
N ASN A 35 -7.82 7.72 -7.73
CA ASN A 35 -8.98 8.44 -7.19
C ASN A 35 -8.66 9.10 -5.86
N ILE A 36 -7.95 8.42 -4.98
CA ILE A 36 -7.49 9.00 -3.70
C ILE A 36 -6.60 10.20 -3.98
N ALA A 37 -5.69 10.08 -4.95
CA ALA A 37 -4.78 11.16 -5.32
C ALA A 37 -5.54 12.42 -5.75
N LYS A 38 -6.63 12.26 -6.50
CA LYS A 38 -7.46 13.39 -6.90
C LYS A 38 -8.05 14.12 -5.70
N LEU A 39 -8.55 13.36 -4.74
CA LEU A 39 -9.14 13.93 -3.52
C LEU A 39 -8.08 14.62 -2.66
N TRP A 40 -6.94 13.98 -2.47
CA TRP A 40 -5.84 14.55 -1.69
C TRP A 40 -5.26 15.79 -2.37
N SER A 41 -5.13 15.75 -3.70
CA SER A 41 -4.63 16.90 -4.47
C SER A 41 -5.54 18.12 -4.28
N ALA A 42 -6.86 17.90 -4.30
CA ALA A 42 -7.82 18.97 -4.09
C ALA A 42 -7.73 19.52 -2.67
N TYR A 43 -7.63 18.66 -1.68
CA TYR A 43 -7.59 19.08 -0.27
C TYR A 43 -6.31 19.83 0.07
N LEU A 44 -5.17 19.32 -0.40
CA LEU A 44 -3.86 19.89 -0.08
C LEU A 44 -3.44 21.01 -1.05
N ASP A 45 -4.17 21.14 -2.15
CA ASP A 45 -3.85 22.09 -3.21
C ASP A 45 -2.45 21.89 -3.79
N VAL A 46 -2.09 20.61 -3.98
CA VAL A 46 -0.80 20.16 -4.52
C VAL A 46 -1.06 18.99 -5.45
N PRO A 47 -0.45 18.93 -6.65
CA PRO A 47 -0.66 17.78 -7.54
C PRO A 47 -0.02 16.52 -6.98
N LEU A 48 -0.83 15.48 -6.78
CA LEU A 48 -0.39 14.17 -6.29
C LEU A 48 -0.83 13.09 -7.27
N THR A 49 -0.04 12.03 -7.37
CA THR A 49 -0.36 10.86 -8.19
C THR A 49 -0.73 9.68 -7.31
N GLY A 50 -1.28 8.62 -7.91
CA GLY A 50 -1.53 7.37 -7.20
C GLY A 50 -0.27 6.79 -6.58
N HIS A 51 0.87 6.93 -7.27
CA HIS A 51 2.18 6.55 -6.72
C HIS A 51 2.47 7.31 -5.42
N ASP A 52 2.25 8.63 -5.41
CA ASP A 52 2.48 9.45 -4.20
C ASP A 52 1.61 8.97 -3.04
N VAL A 53 0.35 8.64 -3.31
CA VAL A 53 -0.57 8.12 -2.29
C VAL A 53 -0.02 6.83 -1.68
N ALA A 54 0.39 5.88 -2.54
CA ALA A 54 0.91 4.59 -2.06
C ALA A 54 2.21 4.77 -1.27
N ILE A 55 3.08 5.68 -1.67
CA ILE A 55 4.30 6.01 -0.91
C ILE A 55 3.92 6.59 0.46
N CYS A 56 2.96 7.51 0.51
CA CYS A 56 2.52 8.10 1.78
C CYS A 56 1.93 7.04 2.71
N MET A 57 1.16 6.09 2.17
CA MET A 57 0.62 5.00 2.98
C MET A 57 1.73 4.10 3.52
N THR A 58 2.76 3.86 2.72
CA THR A 58 3.95 3.11 3.17
C THR A 58 4.64 3.85 4.31
N LEU A 59 4.82 5.16 4.18
CA LEU A 59 5.44 6.00 5.22
C LEU A 59 4.63 5.97 6.52
N LEU A 60 3.30 5.96 6.41
CA LEU A 60 2.43 5.83 7.58
C LEU A 60 2.70 4.52 8.31
N LYS A 61 2.86 3.42 7.58
CA LYS A 61 3.16 2.12 8.18
C LYS A 61 4.56 2.09 8.80
N ILE A 62 5.52 2.75 8.16
CA ILE A 62 6.89 2.87 8.71
C ILE A 62 6.85 3.62 10.04
N ALA A 63 6.07 4.70 10.13
CA ALA A 63 5.91 5.45 11.38
C ALA A 63 5.33 4.56 12.48
N ARG A 64 4.34 3.73 12.16
CA ARG A 64 3.77 2.78 13.11
C ARG A 64 4.77 1.72 13.54
N ALA A 65 5.63 1.26 12.63
CA ALA A 65 6.66 0.28 12.95
C ALA A 65 7.68 0.84 13.93
N LYS A 66 7.99 2.12 13.82
CA LYS A 66 8.98 2.76 14.68
C LYS A 66 8.43 3.16 16.05
N PHE A 67 7.22 3.71 16.08
CA PHE A 67 6.69 4.35 17.30
C PHE A 67 5.51 3.61 17.92
N GLY A 68 4.95 2.61 17.27
CA GLY A 68 3.82 1.85 17.77
C GLY A 68 4.21 0.46 18.23
N ASP A 69 3.21 -0.30 18.64
CA ASP A 69 3.41 -1.71 18.99
C ASP A 69 3.74 -2.49 17.71
N PRO A 70 4.78 -3.35 17.75
CA PRO A 70 5.13 -4.14 16.57
C PRO A 70 4.05 -5.19 16.28
N LYS A 71 3.36 -5.04 15.16
CA LYS A 71 2.34 -5.98 14.69
C LYS A 71 2.71 -6.46 13.30
N PRO A 72 2.52 -7.76 13.01
CA PRO A 72 2.81 -8.30 11.67
C PRO A 72 2.11 -7.51 10.55
N ASP A 73 0.87 -7.08 10.78
CA ASP A 73 0.07 -6.36 9.79
C ASP A 73 0.75 -5.08 9.30
N THR A 74 1.49 -4.40 10.16
CA THR A 74 2.21 -3.17 9.79
C THR A 74 3.21 -3.42 8.67
N TYR A 75 3.99 -4.49 8.80
CA TYR A 75 5.01 -4.86 7.81
C TYR A 75 4.38 -5.43 6.53
N ILE A 76 3.32 -6.22 6.70
CA ILE A 76 2.56 -6.79 5.58
C ILE A 76 1.95 -5.67 4.74
N ASP A 77 1.28 -4.73 5.39
CA ASP A 77 0.63 -3.60 4.71
C ASP A 77 1.65 -2.71 4.01
N ALA A 78 2.80 -2.43 4.66
CA ALA A 78 3.86 -1.64 4.05
C ALA A 78 4.38 -2.30 2.77
N SER A 79 4.56 -3.62 2.79
CA SER A 79 4.99 -4.40 1.62
C SER A 79 3.96 -4.29 0.49
N ALA A 80 2.67 -4.40 0.82
CA ALA A 80 1.59 -4.29 -0.16
C ALA A 80 1.54 -2.89 -0.77
N TYR A 81 1.58 -1.83 0.05
CA TYR A 81 1.54 -0.46 -0.46
C TYR A 81 2.75 -0.14 -1.32
N MET A 82 3.93 -0.59 -0.95
CA MET A 82 5.13 -0.34 -1.75
C MET A 82 5.04 -1.03 -3.11
N SER A 83 4.47 -2.23 -3.15
CA SER A 83 4.23 -2.95 -4.40
C SER A 83 3.20 -2.22 -5.28
N ILE A 84 2.15 -1.70 -4.67
CA ILE A 84 1.15 -0.89 -5.38
C ILE A 84 1.80 0.37 -5.95
N ALA A 85 2.69 1.02 -5.19
CA ALA A 85 3.43 2.19 -5.66
C ALA A 85 4.22 1.86 -6.94
N GLY A 86 4.85 0.68 -6.96
CA GLY A 86 5.59 0.21 -8.12
C GLY A 86 4.69 0.09 -9.35
N GLU A 87 3.52 -0.52 -9.20
CA GLU A 87 2.58 -0.68 -10.31
C GLU A 87 2.03 0.66 -10.77
N CYS A 88 1.71 1.56 -9.85
CA CYS A 88 1.26 2.92 -10.19
C CYS A 88 2.30 3.63 -11.05
N LYS A 89 3.56 3.56 -10.64
CA LYS A 89 4.65 4.22 -11.36
C LYS A 89 4.82 3.65 -12.76
N GLU A 90 4.72 2.33 -12.88
CA GLU A 90 4.82 1.65 -14.18
C GLU A 90 3.72 2.12 -15.13
N ARG A 91 2.48 2.21 -14.66
CA ARG A 91 1.36 2.65 -15.51
C ARG A 91 1.43 4.13 -15.85
N GLU A 92 1.83 4.98 -14.92
CA GLU A 92 2.00 6.41 -15.16
C GLU A 92 3.02 6.68 -16.24
N GLY A 93 4.08 5.88 -16.30
CA GLY A 93 5.12 6.04 -17.30
C GLY A 93 4.72 5.65 -18.71
N LYS A 94 3.55 5.04 -18.88
CA LYS A 94 3.09 4.54 -20.18
C LYS A 94 1.98 5.37 -20.82
N GLU A 95 1.53 6.40 -20.14
CA GLU A 95 0.51 7.31 -20.66
C GLU A 95 1.09 8.44 -21.50
#